data_40d39bdc48cc69c04028f70402a1e719
#
_entry.id   40d39bdc48cc69c04028f70402a1e719
#
_cell.length_a   1.000
_cell.length_b   1.000
_cell.length_c   1.000
_cell.angle_alpha   90.00
_cell.angle_beta   90.00
_cell.angle_gamma   90.00
#
_symmetry.space_group_name_H-M   'P 1'
#
loop_
_entity.id
_entity.type
_entity.pdbx_description
1 polymer ?
#
loop_
_entity_poly.entity_id
_entity_poly.type
_entity_poly.pdbx_seq_one_letter_code
_entity_poly.pdbx_strand_id
1 'polypeptide(L)'
;MGLRHAARFAAELRARVAPALMVSAAGRGRLIGEDAELAVTAIDRIEPYVARFLPLRRAAMLSPLLIALAALPASGVAAAILFGTLLPFAIGMALAGSAAARASEAQLGALSRLGGLFVDRVRALPLILSYGAEDRVTRQIGGAARDLAERTLGVLRIAFASSAILEFFSALAVALVAVYCGFSLLGLLPFRAPESLDFAEAFYVLALAPEFYLGMRRLAAAYHDKQQGEAALAALAAAEAPTGVPTVAPPAKSAPEVLVVDALVVRHPEGAAIGPISARWTGPGLHLIVGPSGSGKTSLLRALIGQVPVESGRLYADDAAIDPRALAPLCGWAGQRPLLLPGSLRTNLLVGGSNVGDAAIIAELDALGLASLIAARGGGIDWVVDDRGSGLSGGERRRIGLARALLSARPLLLLDEPTADLDAASAARVVAVLRAAAMTRTVIAATHDPALIALADSVVEIG
;
A
#
# COMPACT_ATOMS: atom_id res chain seq x y z
N MET A 1 -24.08 14.83 -11.36
CA MET A 1 -23.92 14.72 -9.89
C MET A 1 -22.95 13.61 -9.45
N GLY A 2 -22.93 12.45 -10.09
CA GLY A 2 -22.11 11.30 -9.68
C GLY A 2 -20.59 11.55 -9.62
N LEU A 3 -20.00 12.22 -10.61
CA LEU A 3 -18.54 12.47 -10.66
C LEU A 3 -18.03 13.32 -9.49
N ARG A 4 -18.78 14.36 -9.08
CA ARG A 4 -18.38 15.22 -7.95
C ARG A 4 -18.44 14.46 -6.60
N HIS A 5 -19.41 13.56 -6.43
CA HIS A 5 -19.50 12.73 -5.23
C HIS A 5 -18.42 11.66 -5.20
N ALA A 6 -18.09 11.05 -6.33
CA ALA A 6 -17.03 10.07 -6.43
C ALA A 6 -15.64 10.69 -6.17
N ALA A 7 -15.37 11.87 -6.72
CA ALA A 7 -14.12 12.59 -6.47
C ALA A 7 -13.97 12.99 -4.99
N ARG A 8 -15.06 13.42 -4.33
CA ARG A 8 -15.05 13.69 -2.88
C ARG A 8 -14.81 12.41 -2.08
N PHE A 9 -15.49 11.33 -2.43
CA PHE A 9 -15.29 10.03 -1.80
C PHE A 9 -13.84 9.54 -1.94
N ALA A 10 -13.25 9.65 -3.14
CA ALA A 10 -11.85 9.31 -3.37
C ALA A 10 -10.89 10.19 -2.54
N ALA A 11 -11.16 11.49 -2.43
CA ALA A 11 -10.37 12.40 -1.60
C ALA A 11 -10.46 12.07 -0.10
N GLU A 12 -11.67 11.78 0.40
CA GLU A 12 -11.88 11.36 1.78
C GLU A 12 -11.22 10.01 2.07
N LEU A 13 -11.29 9.07 1.13
CA LEU A 13 -10.65 7.77 1.26
C LEU A 13 -9.12 7.92 1.29
N ARG A 14 -8.53 8.78 0.44
CA ARG A 14 -7.09 9.10 0.48
C ARG A 14 -6.69 9.70 1.82
N ALA A 15 -7.45 10.66 2.32
CA ALA A 15 -7.16 11.32 3.59
C ALA A 15 -7.19 10.35 4.78
N ARG A 16 -7.98 9.28 4.72
CA ARG A 16 -8.05 8.25 5.77
C ARG A 16 -7.02 7.14 5.59
N VAL A 17 -6.90 6.62 4.37
CA VAL A 17 -6.11 5.41 4.08
C VAL A 17 -4.62 5.71 4.00
N ALA A 18 -4.21 6.82 3.39
CA ALA A 18 -2.79 7.12 3.20
C ALA A 18 -2.02 7.25 4.53
N PRO A 19 -2.50 7.99 5.56
CA PRO A 19 -1.83 8.03 6.84
C PRO A 19 -1.79 6.67 7.56
N ALA A 20 -2.89 5.89 7.47
CA ALA A 20 -2.97 4.58 8.09
C ALA A 20 -1.99 3.57 7.46
N LEU A 21 -1.85 3.58 6.14
CA LEU A 21 -0.88 2.75 5.41
C LEU A 21 0.55 3.15 5.75
N MET A 22 0.87 4.45 5.81
CA MET A 22 2.21 4.93 6.15
C MET A 22 2.62 4.53 7.57
N VAL A 23 1.73 4.65 8.54
CA VAL A 23 2.01 4.27 9.94
C VAL A 23 2.19 2.74 10.07
N SER A 24 1.45 1.96 9.31
CA SER A 24 1.48 0.49 9.38
C SER A 24 2.54 -0.16 8.49
N ALA A 25 3.10 0.56 7.52
CA ALA A 25 4.13 0.07 6.59
C ALA A 25 5.36 -0.49 7.32
N ALA A 26 5.81 0.20 8.37
CA ALA A 26 6.98 -0.19 9.15
C ALA A 26 6.83 -1.57 9.84
N GLY A 27 5.59 -2.00 10.16
CA GLY A 27 5.33 -3.26 10.87
C GLY A 27 4.99 -4.45 9.99
N ARG A 28 4.75 -4.27 8.69
CA ARG A 28 4.22 -5.32 7.80
C ARG A 28 5.25 -6.01 6.92
N GLY A 29 6.52 -5.57 6.92
CA GLY A 29 7.54 -6.13 6.02
C GLY A 29 7.32 -5.83 4.53
N ARG A 30 6.30 -5.02 4.17
CA ARG A 30 6.02 -4.59 2.80
C ARG A 30 7.00 -3.51 2.36
N LEU A 31 7.25 -3.45 1.05
CA LEU A 31 8.03 -2.37 0.47
C LEU A 31 7.22 -1.07 0.53
N ILE A 32 7.86 0.03 0.91
CA ILE A 32 7.24 1.37 0.97
C ILE A 32 6.59 1.74 -0.39
N GLY A 33 7.16 1.27 -1.51
CA GLY A 33 6.60 1.46 -2.84
C GLY A 33 5.25 0.77 -3.06
N GLU A 34 5.01 -0.39 -2.44
CA GLU A 34 3.73 -1.12 -2.54
C GLU A 34 2.62 -0.37 -1.79
N ASP A 35 2.92 0.15 -0.61
CA ASP A 35 1.95 0.92 0.17
C ASP A 35 1.67 2.29 -0.46
N ALA A 36 2.66 2.92 -1.09
CA ALA A 36 2.48 4.14 -1.87
C ALA A 36 1.60 3.90 -3.12
N GLU A 37 1.80 2.78 -3.83
CA GLU A 37 0.95 2.39 -4.96
C GLU A 37 -0.50 2.15 -4.51
N LEU A 38 -0.71 1.47 -3.38
CA LEU A 38 -2.03 1.27 -2.82
C LEU A 38 -2.71 2.59 -2.43
N ALA A 39 -1.98 3.50 -1.80
CA ALA A 39 -2.52 4.77 -1.35
C ALA A 39 -2.93 5.71 -2.50
N VAL A 40 -2.27 5.62 -3.65
CA VAL A 40 -2.51 6.48 -4.82
C VAL A 40 -3.29 5.73 -5.89
N THR A 41 -2.71 4.68 -6.45
CA THR A 41 -3.23 4.00 -7.65
C THR A 41 -4.48 3.17 -7.37
N ALA A 42 -4.57 2.52 -6.19
CA ALA A 42 -5.77 1.75 -5.87
C ALA A 42 -7.01 2.66 -5.72
N ILE A 43 -6.85 3.82 -5.11
CA ILE A 43 -7.95 4.78 -4.93
C ILE A 43 -8.40 5.36 -6.27
N ASP A 44 -7.49 5.64 -7.20
CA ASP A 44 -7.82 6.08 -8.56
C ASP A 44 -8.62 5.05 -9.34
N ARG A 45 -8.42 3.77 -9.07
CA ARG A 45 -9.21 2.67 -9.68
C ARG A 45 -10.59 2.50 -9.06
N ILE A 46 -10.80 2.93 -7.82
CA ILE A 46 -12.11 2.87 -7.14
C ILE A 46 -13.05 3.97 -7.65
N GLU A 47 -12.52 5.13 -8.02
CA GLU A 47 -13.33 6.27 -8.46
C GLU A 47 -14.24 5.93 -9.67
N PRO A 48 -13.76 5.35 -10.80
CA PRO A 48 -14.61 4.94 -11.91
C PRO A 48 -15.64 3.86 -11.53
N TYR A 49 -15.28 2.94 -10.63
CA TYR A 49 -16.20 1.94 -10.10
C TYR A 49 -17.42 2.58 -9.43
N VAL A 50 -17.21 3.55 -8.55
CA VAL A 50 -18.26 4.24 -7.81
C VAL A 50 -19.03 5.22 -8.71
N ALA A 51 -18.28 6.01 -9.52
CA ALA A 51 -18.86 7.08 -10.32
C ALA A 51 -19.64 6.60 -11.54
N ARG A 52 -19.22 5.50 -12.15
CA ARG A 52 -19.70 5.05 -13.45
C ARG A 52 -20.37 3.70 -13.39
N PHE A 53 -19.69 2.67 -12.84
CA PHE A 53 -20.22 1.31 -12.85
C PHE A 53 -21.46 1.16 -11.95
N LEU A 54 -21.44 1.63 -10.70
CA LEU A 54 -22.57 1.45 -9.78
C LEU A 54 -23.88 2.11 -10.27
N PRO A 55 -23.87 3.37 -10.78
CA PRO A 55 -25.07 3.95 -11.39
C PRO A 55 -25.53 3.20 -12.63
N LEU A 56 -24.60 2.81 -13.53
CA LEU A 56 -24.94 2.06 -14.74
C LEU A 56 -25.53 0.68 -14.43
N ARG A 57 -25.05 0.01 -13.37
CA ARG A 57 -25.63 -1.26 -12.92
C ARG A 57 -27.11 -1.12 -12.57
N ARG A 58 -27.47 -0.07 -11.82
CA ARG A 58 -28.88 0.20 -11.47
C ARG A 58 -29.71 0.54 -12.72
N ALA A 59 -29.16 1.39 -13.58
CA ALA A 59 -29.82 1.76 -14.83
C ALA A 59 -30.06 0.54 -15.74
N ALA A 60 -29.06 -0.33 -15.90
CA ALA A 60 -29.16 -1.54 -16.72
C ALA A 60 -30.16 -2.57 -16.20
N MET A 61 -30.42 -2.60 -14.89
CA MET A 61 -31.48 -3.45 -14.30
C MET A 61 -32.88 -2.88 -14.51
N LEU A 62 -33.02 -1.55 -14.40
CA LEU A 62 -34.33 -0.90 -14.43
C LEU A 62 -34.76 -0.56 -15.86
N SER A 63 -33.85 -0.20 -16.77
CA SER A 63 -34.22 0.28 -18.11
C SER A 63 -34.99 -0.76 -18.95
N PRO A 64 -34.63 -2.06 -18.99
CA PRO A 64 -35.41 -3.04 -19.75
C PRO A 64 -36.83 -3.19 -19.22
N LEU A 65 -37.00 -3.18 -17.90
CA LEU A 65 -38.30 -3.29 -17.27
C LEU A 65 -39.20 -2.08 -17.59
N LEU A 66 -38.60 -0.87 -17.51
CA LEU A 66 -39.35 0.37 -17.83
C LEU A 66 -39.70 0.45 -19.31
N ILE A 67 -38.80 0.04 -20.20
CA ILE A 67 -39.05 0.06 -21.65
C ILE A 67 -40.09 -0.99 -22.04
N ALA A 68 -40.02 -2.21 -21.48
CA ALA A 68 -41.05 -3.22 -21.74
C ALA A 68 -42.42 -2.81 -21.17
N LEU A 69 -42.46 -2.17 -19.99
CA LEU A 69 -43.67 -1.63 -19.41
C LEU A 69 -44.24 -0.49 -20.30
N ALA A 70 -43.37 0.36 -20.86
CA ALA A 70 -43.77 1.42 -21.79
C ALA A 70 -44.29 0.86 -23.14
N ALA A 71 -43.76 -0.28 -23.59
CA ALA A 71 -44.22 -0.96 -24.81
C ALA A 71 -45.59 -1.69 -24.64
N LEU A 72 -45.90 -2.11 -23.41
CA LEU A 72 -47.05 -2.96 -23.09
C LEU A 72 -48.40 -2.36 -23.52
N PRO A 73 -48.70 -1.05 -23.36
CA PRO A 73 -49.95 -0.46 -23.81
C PRO A 73 -50.10 -0.45 -25.34
N ALA A 74 -48.99 -0.41 -26.09
CA ALA A 74 -49.02 -0.42 -27.55
C ALA A 74 -49.01 -1.85 -28.09
N SER A 75 -48.24 -2.78 -27.50
CA SER A 75 -48.21 -4.17 -27.91
C SER A 75 -47.72 -5.08 -26.78
N GLY A 76 -48.61 -5.93 -26.29
CA GLY A 76 -48.29 -6.96 -25.30
C GLY A 76 -47.38 -8.04 -25.87
N VAL A 77 -47.54 -8.38 -27.15
CA VAL A 77 -46.68 -9.38 -27.83
C VAL A 77 -45.27 -8.86 -28.03
N ALA A 78 -45.08 -7.63 -28.45
CA ALA A 78 -43.78 -7.05 -28.61
C ALA A 78 -43.04 -6.94 -27.26
N ALA A 79 -43.75 -6.56 -26.20
CA ALA A 79 -43.20 -6.59 -24.84
C ALA A 79 -42.76 -8.01 -24.42
N ALA A 80 -43.57 -9.03 -24.73
CA ALA A 80 -43.25 -10.43 -24.47
C ALA A 80 -42.00 -10.91 -25.28
N ILE A 81 -41.87 -10.48 -26.54
CA ILE A 81 -40.67 -10.75 -27.36
C ILE A 81 -39.42 -10.16 -26.69
N LEU A 82 -39.46 -8.89 -26.28
CA LEU A 82 -38.36 -8.24 -25.60
C LEU A 82 -37.94 -8.98 -24.34
N PHE A 83 -38.91 -9.35 -23.47
CA PHE A 83 -38.62 -10.17 -22.29
C PHE A 83 -38.13 -11.58 -22.62
N GLY A 84 -38.68 -12.21 -23.67
CA GLY A 84 -38.28 -13.55 -24.10
C GLY A 84 -36.79 -13.61 -24.54
N THR A 85 -36.29 -12.52 -25.13
CA THR A 85 -34.86 -12.41 -25.50
C THR A 85 -33.96 -12.11 -24.32
N LEU A 86 -34.49 -11.55 -23.23
CA LEU A 86 -33.72 -11.20 -22.04
C LEU A 86 -33.23 -12.43 -21.27
N LEU A 87 -34.01 -13.50 -21.18
CA LEU A 87 -33.65 -14.68 -20.40
C LEU A 87 -32.42 -15.39 -20.97
N PRO A 88 -32.35 -15.80 -22.25
CA PRO A 88 -31.16 -16.43 -22.83
C PRO A 88 -29.96 -15.48 -22.87
N PHE A 89 -30.18 -14.18 -23.06
CA PHE A 89 -29.14 -13.16 -22.92
C PHE A 89 -28.53 -13.17 -21.51
N ALA A 90 -29.37 -13.14 -20.45
CA ALA A 90 -28.88 -13.12 -19.06
C ALA A 90 -28.08 -14.38 -18.73
N ILE A 91 -28.50 -15.55 -19.22
CA ILE A 91 -27.75 -16.80 -19.04
C ILE A 91 -26.39 -16.71 -19.74
N GLY A 92 -26.36 -16.28 -21.01
CA GLY A 92 -25.13 -16.11 -21.77
C GLY A 92 -24.15 -15.15 -21.09
N MET A 93 -24.64 -14.02 -20.59
CA MET A 93 -23.84 -13.04 -19.88
C MET A 93 -23.33 -13.54 -18.52
N ALA A 94 -24.13 -14.34 -17.80
CA ALA A 94 -23.69 -14.93 -16.54
C ALA A 94 -22.53 -15.93 -16.75
N LEU A 95 -22.64 -16.77 -17.77
CA LEU A 95 -21.60 -17.73 -18.16
C LEU A 95 -20.31 -17.00 -18.59
N ALA A 96 -20.44 -16.00 -19.47
CA ALA A 96 -19.31 -15.18 -19.90
C ALA A 96 -18.66 -14.41 -18.74
N GLY A 97 -19.47 -13.85 -17.84
CA GLY A 97 -18.98 -13.13 -16.66
C GLY A 97 -18.18 -14.01 -15.70
N SER A 98 -18.64 -15.24 -15.45
CA SER A 98 -17.90 -16.19 -14.59
C SER A 98 -16.58 -16.64 -15.21
N ALA A 99 -16.53 -16.82 -16.54
CA ALA A 99 -15.32 -17.14 -17.28
C ALA A 99 -14.35 -15.96 -17.27
N ALA A 100 -14.86 -14.72 -17.44
CA ALA A 100 -14.07 -13.50 -17.40
C ALA A 100 -13.39 -13.29 -16.04
N ALA A 101 -14.09 -13.54 -14.93
CA ALA A 101 -13.56 -13.40 -13.59
C ALA A 101 -12.34 -14.33 -13.37
N ARG A 102 -12.47 -15.61 -13.73
CA ARG A 102 -11.37 -16.59 -13.63
C ARG A 102 -10.17 -16.23 -14.50
N ALA A 103 -10.42 -15.79 -15.74
CA ALA A 103 -9.36 -15.40 -16.67
C ALA A 103 -8.62 -14.13 -16.19
N SER A 104 -9.34 -13.16 -15.64
CA SER A 104 -8.77 -11.93 -15.08
C SER A 104 -7.90 -12.20 -13.85
N GLU A 105 -8.33 -13.08 -12.95
CA GLU A 105 -7.54 -13.50 -11.78
C GLU A 105 -6.23 -14.17 -12.20
N ALA A 106 -6.28 -15.07 -13.19
CA ALA A 106 -5.11 -15.72 -13.73
C ALA A 106 -4.14 -14.72 -14.42
N GLN A 107 -4.67 -13.70 -15.11
CA GLN A 107 -3.88 -12.62 -15.71
C GLN A 107 -3.18 -11.77 -14.66
N LEU A 108 -3.92 -11.36 -13.61
CA LEU A 108 -3.34 -10.58 -12.50
C LEU A 108 -2.21 -11.34 -11.79
N GLY A 109 -2.38 -12.65 -11.56
CA GLY A 109 -1.32 -13.49 -11.00
C GLY A 109 -0.07 -13.56 -11.89
N ALA A 110 -0.23 -13.60 -13.22
CA ALA A 110 0.90 -13.57 -14.15
C ALA A 110 1.60 -12.19 -14.19
N LEU A 111 0.82 -11.11 -14.15
CA LEU A 111 1.34 -9.74 -14.08
C LEU A 111 2.17 -9.51 -12.81
N SER A 112 1.64 -9.94 -11.66
CA SER A 112 2.35 -9.83 -10.37
C SER A 112 3.67 -10.62 -10.38
N ARG A 113 3.67 -11.84 -10.93
CA ARG A 113 4.89 -12.64 -11.08
C ARG A 113 5.93 -11.99 -11.98
N LEU A 114 5.50 -11.45 -13.14
CA LEU A 114 6.40 -10.74 -14.05
C LEU A 114 6.98 -9.49 -13.39
N GLY A 115 6.15 -8.70 -12.70
CA GLY A 115 6.58 -7.50 -11.98
C GLY A 115 7.59 -7.83 -10.88
N GLY A 116 7.31 -8.83 -10.04
CA GLY A 116 8.23 -9.31 -9.02
C GLY A 116 9.58 -9.78 -9.60
N LEU A 117 9.52 -10.62 -10.63
CA LEU A 117 10.72 -11.10 -11.32
C LEU A 117 11.54 -9.93 -11.90
N PHE A 118 10.88 -8.95 -12.50
CA PHE A 118 11.56 -7.79 -13.09
C PHE A 118 12.29 -6.96 -12.03
N VAL A 119 11.62 -6.62 -10.93
CA VAL A 119 12.21 -5.86 -9.82
C VAL A 119 13.41 -6.60 -9.22
N ASP A 120 13.30 -7.91 -9.00
CA ASP A 120 14.40 -8.72 -8.47
C ASP A 120 15.61 -8.72 -9.41
N ARG A 121 15.39 -8.81 -10.72
CA ARG A 121 16.49 -8.80 -11.70
C ARG A 121 17.12 -7.42 -11.84
N VAL A 122 16.35 -6.34 -11.74
CA VAL A 122 16.91 -4.97 -11.71
C VAL A 122 17.77 -4.76 -10.47
N ARG A 123 17.35 -5.24 -9.29
CA ARG A 123 18.18 -5.19 -8.07
C ARG A 123 19.45 -6.02 -8.20
N ALA A 124 19.38 -7.17 -8.86
CA ALA A 124 20.53 -8.04 -9.08
C ALA A 124 21.35 -7.66 -10.34
N LEU A 125 21.05 -6.56 -11.03
CA LEU A 125 21.69 -6.19 -12.31
C LEU A 125 23.22 -6.16 -12.24
N PRO A 126 23.85 -5.56 -11.20
CA PRO A 126 25.31 -5.59 -11.09
C PRO A 126 25.88 -7.02 -11.06
N LEU A 127 25.21 -7.93 -10.35
CA LEU A 127 25.58 -9.34 -10.28
C LEU A 127 25.39 -10.05 -11.62
N ILE A 128 24.26 -9.81 -12.31
CA ILE A 128 23.95 -10.39 -13.61
C ILE A 128 25.02 -10.01 -14.63
N LEU A 129 25.39 -8.73 -14.68
CA LEU A 129 26.44 -8.24 -15.59
C LEU A 129 27.82 -8.80 -15.23
N SER A 130 28.16 -8.91 -13.93
CA SER A 130 29.44 -9.44 -13.47
C SER A 130 29.66 -10.91 -13.86
N TYR A 131 28.59 -11.68 -13.98
CA TYR A 131 28.64 -13.11 -14.31
C TYR A 131 28.22 -13.43 -15.76
N GLY A 132 27.96 -12.42 -16.60
CA GLY A 132 27.54 -12.61 -18.01
C GLY A 132 26.25 -13.43 -18.13
N ALA A 133 25.29 -13.21 -17.19
CA ALA A 133 24.05 -14.02 -17.09
C ALA A 133 22.86 -13.39 -17.80
N GLU A 134 23.07 -12.38 -18.67
CA GLU A 134 22.04 -11.58 -19.34
C GLU A 134 21.08 -12.43 -20.17
N ASP A 135 21.64 -13.35 -20.97
CA ASP A 135 20.83 -14.23 -21.82
C ASP A 135 19.91 -15.14 -21.02
N ARG A 136 20.37 -15.64 -19.88
CA ARG A 136 19.56 -16.47 -19.00
C ARG A 136 18.39 -15.68 -18.40
N VAL A 137 18.68 -14.46 -17.93
CA VAL A 137 17.67 -13.58 -17.34
C VAL A 137 16.67 -13.11 -18.39
N THR A 138 17.13 -12.75 -19.58
CA THR A 138 16.28 -12.35 -20.72
C THR A 138 15.31 -13.47 -21.10
N ARG A 139 15.78 -14.72 -21.15
CA ARG A 139 14.89 -15.88 -21.41
C ARG A 139 13.85 -16.08 -20.30
N GLN A 140 14.21 -15.88 -19.03
CA GLN A 140 13.26 -15.99 -17.92
C GLN A 140 12.18 -14.92 -17.99
N ILE A 141 12.56 -13.66 -18.17
CA ILE A 141 11.62 -12.53 -18.30
C ILE A 141 10.75 -12.72 -19.55
N GLY A 142 11.35 -13.11 -20.68
CA GLY A 142 10.64 -13.39 -21.92
C GLY A 142 9.64 -14.54 -21.80
N GLY A 143 9.93 -15.56 -20.99
CA GLY A 143 8.98 -16.63 -20.67
C GLY A 143 7.78 -16.13 -19.86
N ALA A 144 8.03 -15.37 -18.81
CA ALA A 144 6.97 -14.78 -17.97
C ALA A 144 6.11 -13.77 -18.76
N ALA A 145 6.72 -12.98 -19.65
CA ALA A 145 6.01 -12.06 -20.53
C ALA A 145 5.10 -12.78 -21.53
N ARG A 146 5.52 -13.92 -22.06
CA ARG A 146 4.69 -14.75 -22.94
C ARG A 146 3.50 -15.36 -22.20
N ASP A 147 3.70 -15.91 -20.98
CA ASP A 147 2.59 -16.39 -20.13
C ASP A 147 1.56 -15.28 -19.87
N LEU A 148 2.01 -14.07 -19.55
CA LEU A 148 1.13 -12.92 -19.39
C LEU A 148 0.37 -12.59 -20.68
N ALA A 149 1.04 -12.59 -21.84
CA ALA A 149 0.42 -12.31 -23.13
C ALA A 149 -0.66 -13.32 -23.47
N GLU A 150 -0.41 -14.62 -23.28
CA GLU A 150 -1.39 -15.70 -23.51
C GLU A 150 -2.64 -15.54 -22.63
N ARG A 151 -2.44 -15.22 -21.33
CA ARG A 151 -3.56 -14.96 -20.39
C ARG A 151 -4.34 -13.71 -20.76
N THR A 152 -3.65 -12.66 -21.21
CA THR A 152 -4.28 -11.44 -21.70
C THR A 152 -5.13 -11.71 -22.94
N LEU A 153 -4.64 -12.51 -23.88
CA LEU A 153 -5.43 -12.95 -25.02
C LEU A 153 -6.66 -13.77 -24.59
N GLY A 154 -6.55 -14.60 -23.56
CA GLY A 154 -7.67 -15.33 -22.97
C GLY A 154 -8.77 -14.39 -22.45
N VAL A 155 -8.40 -13.35 -21.71
CA VAL A 155 -9.34 -12.31 -21.22
C VAL A 155 -10.01 -11.59 -22.40
N LEU A 156 -9.23 -11.19 -23.41
CA LEU A 156 -9.76 -10.52 -24.60
C LEU A 156 -10.76 -11.40 -25.38
N ARG A 157 -10.49 -12.70 -25.55
CA ARG A 157 -11.44 -13.64 -26.21
C ARG A 157 -12.77 -13.67 -25.49
N ILE A 158 -12.77 -13.70 -24.14
CA ILE A 158 -14.00 -13.71 -23.36
C ILE A 158 -14.72 -12.35 -23.47
N ALA A 159 -13.99 -11.24 -23.47
CA ALA A 159 -14.57 -9.92 -23.66
C ALA A 159 -15.26 -9.79 -25.04
N PHE A 160 -14.62 -10.26 -26.10
CA PHE A 160 -15.23 -10.31 -27.43
C PHE A 160 -16.47 -11.21 -27.49
N ALA A 161 -16.42 -12.39 -26.84
CA ALA A 161 -17.57 -13.28 -26.77
C ALA A 161 -18.75 -12.62 -26.02
N SER A 162 -18.48 -11.93 -24.92
CA SER A 162 -19.51 -11.19 -24.17
C SER A 162 -20.14 -10.09 -25.02
N SER A 163 -19.33 -9.34 -25.78
CA SER A 163 -19.82 -8.31 -26.70
C SER A 163 -20.66 -8.92 -27.85
N ALA A 164 -20.21 -10.05 -28.39
CA ALA A 164 -20.95 -10.76 -29.46
C ALA A 164 -22.34 -11.27 -28.97
N ILE A 165 -22.41 -11.81 -27.75
CA ILE A 165 -23.67 -12.21 -27.12
C ILE A 165 -24.61 -11.01 -26.99
N LEU A 166 -24.11 -9.87 -26.50
CA LEU A 166 -24.89 -8.66 -26.33
C LEU A 166 -25.44 -8.13 -27.67
N GLU A 167 -24.55 -8.01 -28.69
CA GLU A 167 -24.95 -7.53 -30.02
C GLU A 167 -25.94 -8.48 -30.70
N PHE A 168 -25.72 -9.81 -30.58
CA PHE A 168 -26.62 -10.81 -31.15
C PHE A 168 -28.04 -10.69 -30.58
N PHE A 169 -28.18 -10.70 -29.25
CA PHE A 169 -29.53 -10.63 -28.63
C PHE A 169 -30.17 -9.26 -28.82
N SER A 170 -29.38 -8.18 -28.86
CA SER A 170 -29.91 -6.84 -29.18
C SER A 170 -30.46 -6.78 -30.60
N ALA A 171 -29.70 -7.28 -31.58
CA ALA A 171 -30.15 -7.34 -32.97
C ALA A 171 -31.35 -8.29 -33.16
N LEU A 172 -31.32 -9.46 -32.51
CA LEU A 172 -32.41 -10.44 -32.55
C LEU A 172 -33.70 -9.84 -31.99
N ALA A 173 -33.64 -9.14 -30.87
CA ALA A 173 -34.84 -8.51 -30.28
C ALA A 173 -35.45 -7.48 -31.22
N VAL A 174 -34.62 -6.59 -31.79
CA VAL A 174 -35.10 -5.58 -32.76
C VAL A 174 -35.69 -6.25 -34.01
N ALA A 175 -35.00 -7.29 -34.55
CA ALA A 175 -35.49 -8.01 -35.73
C ALA A 175 -36.84 -8.73 -35.47
N LEU A 176 -36.97 -9.41 -34.32
CA LEU A 176 -38.23 -10.10 -33.96
C LEU A 176 -39.39 -9.12 -33.81
N VAL A 177 -39.14 -7.99 -33.13
CA VAL A 177 -40.16 -6.93 -33.00
C VAL A 177 -40.53 -6.35 -34.35
N ALA A 178 -39.55 -6.06 -35.23
CA ALA A 178 -39.77 -5.53 -36.56
C ALA A 178 -40.56 -6.49 -37.45
N VAL A 179 -40.22 -7.78 -37.42
CA VAL A 179 -40.93 -8.84 -38.18
C VAL A 179 -42.38 -8.96 -37.66
N TYR A 180 -42.55 -8.99 -36.35
CA TYR A 180 -43.88 -9.07 -35.76
C TYR A 180 -44.74 -7.85 -36.12
N CYS A 181 -44.25 -6.64 -35.93
CA CYS A 181 -44.96 -5.41 -36.28
C CYS A 181 -45.27 -5.34 -37.79
N GLY A 182 -44.32 -5.67 -38.65
CA GLY A 182 -44.50 -5.67 -40.10
C GLY A 182 -45.54 -6.68 -40.58
N PHE A 183 -45.49 -7.92 -40.10
CA PHE A 183 -46.47 -8.95 -40.47
C PHE A 183 -47.86 -8.68 -39.87
N SER A 184 -47.93 -8.09 -38.67
CA SER A 184 -49.17 -7.67 -38.06
C SER A 184 -49.87 -6.59 -38.89
N LEU A 185 -49.14 -5.54 -39.30
CA LEU A 185 -49.64 -4.44 -40.11
C LEU A 185 -50.10 -4.90 -41.52
N LEU A 186 -49.42 -5.88 -42.11
CA LEU A 186 -49.74 -6.43 -43.42
C LEU A 186 -50.80 -7.53 -43.36
N GLY A 187 -51.22 -7.97 -42.19
CA GLY A 187 -52.17 -9.07 -42.02
C GLY A 187 -51.63 -10.45 -42.47
N LEU A 188 -50.27 -10.60 -42.47
CA LEU A 188 -49.55 -11.77 -42.95
C LEU A 188 -49.12 -12.73 -41.83
N LEU A 189 -49.61 -12.54 -40.61
CA LEU A 189 -49.28 -13.45 -39.50
C LEU A 189 -49.84 -14.86 -39.79
N PRO A 190 -49.03 -15.93 -39.59
CA PRO A 190 -49.43 -17.32 -39.85
C PRO A 190 -50.42 -17.87 -38.80
N PHE A 191 -50.79 -17.06 -37.80
CA PHE A 191 -51.73 -17.35 -36.72
C PHE A 191 -52.67 -16.15 -36.49
N ARG A 192 -53.76 -16.35 -35.76
CA ARG A 192 -54.66 -15.28 -35.44
C ARG A 192 -53.96 -14.23 -34.60
N ALA A 193 -53.89 -12.97 -35.09
CA ALA A 193 -53.25 -11.88 -34.36
C ALA A 193 -53.87 -11.75 -32.96
N PRO A 194 -53.09 -11.82 -31.89
CA PRO A 194 -53.62 -11.69 -30.52
C PRO A 194 -54.05 -10.25 -30.19
N GLU A 195 -53.58 -9.29 -30.98
CA GLU A 195 -53.85 -7.85 -30.86
C GLU A 195 -53.91 -7.21 -32.25
N SER A 196 -54.61 -6.08 -32.40
CA SER A 196 -54.63 -5.27 -33.61
C SER A 196 -53.70 -4.09 -33.43
N LEU A 197 -52.59 -4.02 -34.20
CA LEU A 197 -51.66 -2.91 -34.18
C LEU A 197 -52.01 -1.89 -35.26
N ASP A 198 -52.01 -0.62 -34.88
CA ASP A 198 -51.97 0.47 -35.84
C ASP A 198 -50.50 0.86 -36.19
N PHE A 199 -50.31 1.74 -37.17
CA PHE A 199 -48.99 2.16 -37.59
C PHE A 199 -48.24 2.93 -36.48
N ALA A 200 -48.94 3.75 -35.69
CA ALA A 200 -48.34 4.55 -34.64
C ALA A 200 -47.86 3.66 -33.49
N GLU A 201 -48.66 2.67 -33.10
CA GLU A 201 -48.27 1.67 -32.08
C GLU A 201 -47.09 0.84 -32.51
N ALA A 202 -47.08 0.32 -33.74
CA ALA A 202 -46.01 -0.46 -34.31
C ALA A 202 -44.70 0.38 -34.37
N PHE A 203 -44.79 1.62 -34.85
CA PHE A 203 -43.64 2.52 -34.91
C PHE A 203 -43.09 2.85 -33.52
N TYR A 204 -43.96 3.12 -32.54
CA TYR A 204 -43.59 3.39 -31.17
C TYR A 204 -42.80 2.25 -30.53
N VAL A 205 -43.30 1.02 -30.65
CA VAL A 205 -42.62 -0.16 -30.10
C VAL A 205 -41.27 -0.43 -30.82
N LEU A 206 -41.27 -0.26 -32.16
CA LEU A 206 -40.02 -0.43 -32.95
C LEU A 206 -38.98 0.60 -32.57
N ALA A 207 -39.36 1.84 -32.25
CA ALA A 207 -38.45 2.89 -31.79
C ALA A 207 -37.92 2.59 -30.36
N LEU A 208 -38.68 1.91 -29.49
CA LEU A 208 -38.25 1.51 -28.17
C LEU A 208 -37.34 0.27 -28.14
N ALA A 209 -37.43 -0.62 -29.13
CA ALA A 209 -36.72 -1.88 -29.14
C ALA A 209 -35.16 -1.73 -29.04
N PRO A 210 -34.51 -0.79 -29.72
CA PRO A 210 -33.06 -0.56 -29.57
C PRO A 210 -32.67 -0.07 -28.17
N GLU A 211 -33.54 0.72 -27.54
CA GLU A 211 -33.28 1.29 -26.20
C GLU A 211 -33.31 0.21 -25.11
N PHE A 212 -34.02 -0.93 -25.35
CA PHE A 212 -34.16 -2.02 -24.39
C PHE A 212 -32.79 -2.57 -23.93
N TYR A 213 -31.84 -2.72 -24.85
CA TYR A 213 -30.48 -3.23 -24.54
C TYR A 213 -29.43 -2.12 -24.31
N LEU A 214 -29.78 -0.85 -24.50
CA LEU A 214 -28.83 0.25 -24.40
C LEU A 214 -28.19 0.36 -23.00
N GLY A 215 -28.98 0.20 -21.94
CA GLY A 215 -28.49 0.21 -20.56
C GLY A 215 -27.47 -0.89 -20.29
N MET A 216 -27.73 -2.10 -20.81
CA MET A 216 -26.83 -3.25 -20.67
C MET A 216 -25.55 -3.07 -21.48
N ARG A 217 -25.63 -2.48 -22.67
CA ARG A 217 -24.48 -2.15 -23.51
C ARG A 217 -23.55 -1.15 -22.81
N ARG A 218 -24.11 -0.11 -22.18
CA ARG A 218 -23.37 0.86 -21.37
C ARG A 218 -22.74 0.21 -20.13
N LEU A 219 -23.44 -0.71 -19.47
CA LEU A 219 -22.92 -1.47 -18.33
C LEU A 219 -21.74 -2.37 -18.75
N ALA A 220 -21.88 -3.07 -19.88
CA ALA A 220 -20.82 -3.92 -20.42
C ALA A 220 -19.54 -3.12 -20.70
N ALA A 221 -19.65 -1.91 -21.24
CA ALA A 221 -18.52 -1.00 -21.46
C ALA A 221 -17.84 -0.55 -20.16
N ALA A 222 -18.56 -0.51 -19.04
CA ALA A 222 -18.04 -0.13 -17.72
C ALA A 222 -17.57 -1.34 -16.88
N TYR A 223 -17.58 -2.56 -17.43
CA TYR A 223 -17.23 -3.77 -16.67
C TYR A 223 -15.75 -3.80 -16.25
N HIS A 224 -14.89 -3.18 -17.02
CA HIS A 224 -13.48 -3.02 -16.66
C HIS A 224 -13.29 -2.17 -15.41
N ASP A 225 -14.08 -1.09 -15.29
CA ASP A 225 -14.09 -0.23 -14.09
C ASP A 225 -14.48 -1.02 -12.83
N LYS A 226 -15.42 -1.99 -12.98
CA LYS A 226 -15.79 -2.93 -11.92
C LYS A 226 -14.61 -3.77 -11.46
N GLN A 227 -13.94 -4.45 -12.41
CA GLN A 227 -12.85 -5.37 -12.09
C GLN A 227 -11.70 -4.67 -11.39
N GLN A 228 -11.31 -3.49 -11.88
CA GLN A 228 -10.25 -2.70 -11.28
C GLN A 228 -10.64 -2.18 -9.88
N GLY A 229 -11.86 -1.69 -9.73
CA GLY A 229 -12.37 -1.19 -8.46
C GLY A 229 -12.48 -2.28 -7.38
N GLU A 230 -13.02 -3.45 -7.72
CA GLU A 230 -13.13 -4.59 -6.80
C GLU A 230 -11.75 -5.13 -6.40
N ALA A 231 -10.81 -5.24 -7.35
CA ALA A 231 -9.42 -5.63 -7.06
C ALA A 231 -8.73 -4.61 -6.13
N ALA A 232 -8.93 -3.32 -6.37
CA ALA A 232 -8.38 -2.26 -5.54
C ALA A 232 -8.99 -2.28 -4.12
N LEU A 233 -10.30 -2.48 -3.98
CA LEU A 233 -10.96 -2.63 -2.68
C LEU A 233 -10.44 -3.86 -1.92
N ALA A 234 -10.28 -4.99 -2.59
CA ALA A 234 -9.71 -6.20 -1.98
C ALA A 234 -8.27 -5.99 -1.53
N ALA A 235 -7.45 -5.30 -2.32
CA ALA A 235 -6.07 -4.98 -1.96
C ALA A 235 -6.00 -4.02 -0.76
N LEU A 236 -6.87 -3.01 -0.69
CA LEU A 236 -6.97 -2.12 0.46
C LEU A 236 -7.47 -2.86 1.72
N ALA A 237 -8.49 -3.69 1.59
CA ALA A 237 -8.99 -4.50 2.71
C ALA A 237 -7.92 -5.47 3.24
N ALA A 238 -7.14 -6.10 2.36
CA ALA A 238 -6.00 -6.92 2.74
C ALA A 238 -4.88 -6.10 3.41
N ALA A 239 -4.71 -4.85 2.99
CA ALA A 239 -3.76 -3.93 3.60
C ALA A 239 -4.25 -3.37 4.95
N GLU A 240 -5.56 -3.25 5.15
CA GLU A 240 -6.19 -2.85 6.41
C GLU A 240 -6.44 -4.03 7.37
N ALA A 241 -6.30 -5.30 6.89
CA ALA A 241 -6.56 -6.49 7.70
C ALA A 241 -5.55 -6.64 8.86
N PRO A 242 -5.95 -7.15 9.95
CA PRO A 242 -6.32 -6.55 11.22
C PRO A 242 -5.13 -6.20 12.10
N THR A 243 -4.54 -5.11 11.82
CA THR A 243 -4.06 -4.31 12.91
C THR A 243 -5.11 -3.22 13.03
N GLY A 244 -6.03 -3.33 13.98
CA GLY A 244 -6.98 -2.26 14.25
C GLY A 244 -6.27 -0.92 14.03
N VAL A 245 -6.96 0.06 13.42
CA VAL A 245 -6.42 1.42 13.33
C VAL A 245 -5.72 1.63 14.65
N PRO A 246 -4.39 1.81 14.67
CA PRO A 246 -3.73 1.96 15.94
C PRO A 246 -4.40 3.16 16.58
N THR A 247 -5.25 2.91 17.56
CA THR A 247 -5.65 3.99 18.46
C THR A 247 -4.29 4.50 18.89
N VAL A 248 -3.95 5.72 18.44
CA VAL A 248 -2.67 6.32 18.80
C VAL A 248 -2.70 6.30 20.32
N ALA A 249 -1.95 5.38 20.92
CA ALA A 249 -1.88 5.27 22.35
C ALA A 249 -1.52 6.68 22.84
N PRO A 250 -2.25 7.24 23.80
CA PRO A 250 -1.93 8.58 24.29
C PRO A 250 -0.44 8.59 24.63
N PRO A 251 0.32 9.58 24.15
CA PRO A 251 1.76 9.62 24.38
C PRO A 251 2.00 9.59 25.90
N ALA A 252 3.00 8.83 26.32
CA ALA A 252 3.44 8.88 27.70
C ALA A 252 3.78 10.34 28.04
N LYS A 253 3.30 10.82 29.19
CA LYS A 253 3.37 12.24 29.55
C LYS A 253 4.79 12.71 29.89
N SER A 254 5.66 11.79 30.29
CA SER A 254 7.05 12.02 30.68
C SER A 254 7.90 10.81 30.34
N ALA A 255 9.22 11.00 30.34
CA ALA A 255 10.14 9.86 30.27
C ALA A 255 9.94 8.98 31.51
N PRO A 256 9.84 7.66 31.34
CA PRO A 256 9.80 6.75 32.47
C PRO A 256 11.14 6.75 33.21
N GLU A 257 11.11 6.72 34.53
CA GLU A 257 12.29 6.50 35.35
C GLU A 257 12.76 5.04 35.24
N VAL A 258 11.81 4.12 35.07
CA VAL A 258 12.08 2.70 34.93
C VAL A 258 11.33 2.15 33.72
N LEU A 259 12.08 1.54 32.82
CA LEU A 259 11.53 0.83 31.67
C LEU A 259 11.82 -0.68 31.81
N VAL A 260 10.79 -1.49 31.82
CA VAL A 260 10.90 -2.95 32.00
C VAL A 260 10.26 -3.66 30.81
N VAL A 261 11.00 -4.59 30.25
CA VAL A 261 10.54 -5.57 29.26
C VAL A 261 10.41 -6.91 29.98
N ASP A 262 9.23 -7.49 29.95
CA ASP A 262 8.95 -8.77 30.62
C ASP A 262 8.54 -9.84 29.60
N ALA A 263 9.41 -10.83 29.43
CA ALA A 263 9.23 -11.99 28.56
C ALA A 263 8.74 -11.64 27.15
N LEU A 264 9.26 -10.56 26.54
CA LEU A 264 8.82 -10.05 25.26
C LEU A 264 9.21 -11.01 24.13
N VAL A 265 8.24 -11.41 23.34
CA VAL A 265 8.43 -12.18 22.10
C VAL A 265 8.02 -11.33 20.92
N VAL A 266 8.91 -11.19 19.96
CA VAL A 266 8.73 -10.42 18.73
C VAL A 266 8.72 -11.37 17.55
N ARG A 267 7.74 -11.27 16.66
CA ARG A 267 7.68 -12.06 15.44
C ARG A 267 7.71 -11.16 14.20
N HIS A 268 8.67 -11.43 13.33
CA HIS A 268 8.67 -10.85 12.00
C HIS A 268 7.70 -11.62 11.07
N PRO A 269 7.05 -10.96 10.09
CA PRO A 269 6.06 -11.60 9.20
C PRO A 269 6.61 -12.83 8.46
N GLU A 270 7.89 -12.83 8.13
CA GLU A 270 8.56 -13.91 7.37
C GLU A 270 9.65 -14.63 8.17
N GLY A 271 9.74 -14.39 9.49
CA GLY A 271 10.84 -14.86 10.33
C GLY A 271 10.43 -15.69 11.54
N ALA A 272 11.44 -16.27 12.18
CA ALA A 272 11.28 -16.93 13.48
C ALA A 272 10.88 -15.92 14.57
N ALA A 273 10.22 -16.41 15.62
CA ALA A 273 9.99 -15.64 16.82
C ALA A 273 11.32 -15.40 17.54
N ILE A 274 11.51 -14.19 18.06
CA ILE A 274 12.69 -13.77 18.82
C ILE A 274 12.26 -13.54 20.26
N GLY A 275 12.93 -14.14 21.19
CA GLY A 275 12.61 -14.06 22.61
C GLY A 275 12.35 -15.42 23.23
N PRO A 276 11.87 -15.51 24.50
CA PRO A 276 11.45 -14.35 25.32
C PRO A 276 12.62 -13.51 25.82
N ILE A 277 12.48 -12.18 25.73
CA ILE A 277 13.49 -11.24 26.18
C ILE A 277 12.96 -10.50 27.42
N SER A 278 13.79 -10.42 28.47
CA SER A 278 13.50 -9.62 29.66
C SER A 278 14.65 -8.67 29.91
N ALA A 279 14.33 -7.40 30.18
CA ALA A 279 15.30 -6.35 30.40
C ALA A 279 14.74 -5.26 31.33
N ARG A 280 15.62 -4.58 32.06
CA ARG A 280 15.26 -3.46 32.93
C ARG A 280 16.29 -2.35 32.76
N TRP A 281 15.83 -1.14 32.52
CA TRP A 281 16.63 0.06 32.43
C TRP A 281 16.10 1.10 33.40
N THR A 282 17.01 1.76 34.13
CA THR A 282 16.62 2.69 35.21
C THR A 282 17.33 4.02 35.03
N GLY A 283 16.56 5.08 34.91
CA GLY A 283 17.01 6.47 34.85
C GLY A 283 17.90 6.84 33.67
N PRO A 284 18.45 8.05 33.68
CA PRO A 284 19.50 8.46 32.76
C PRO A 284 20.72 7.53 32.91
N GLY A 285 21.33 7.18 31.80
CA GLY A 285 22.46 6.26 31.76
C GLY A 285 22.70 5.69 30.36
N LEU A 286 23.86 5.05 30.19
CA LEU A 286 24.21 4.30 28.99
C LEU A 286 23.90 2.82 29.22
N HIS A 287 22.80 2.36 28.66
CA HIS A 287 22.32 1.00 28.76
C HIS A 287 22.57 0.27 27.44
N LEU A 288 23.17 -0.90 27.50
CA LEU A 288 23.52 -1.64 26.29
C LEU A 288 22.74 -2.95 26.17
N ILE A 289 22.42 -3.29 24.93
CA ILE A 289 21.92 -4.58 24.51
C ILE A 289 23.00 -5.25 23.69
N VAL A 290 23.56 -6.34 24.20
CA VAL A 290 24.62 -7.09 23.55
C VAL A 290 24.14 -8.50 23.16
N GLY A 291 24.83 -9.11 22.19
CA GLY A 291 24.53 -10.46 21.74
C GLY A 291 25.01 -10.71 20.33
N PRO A 292 25.00 -11.95 19.83
CA PRO A 292 25.45 -12.28 18.48
C PRO A 292 24.62 -11.62 17.40
N SER A 293 25.14 -11.54 16.18
CA SER A 293 24.36 -11.10 15.01
C SER A 293 23.15 -12.00 14.82
N GLY A 294 21.98 -11.39 14.62
CA GLY A 294 20.71 -12.14 14.47
C GLY A 294 19.98 -12.47 15.79
N SER A 295 20.54 -12.17 16.97
CA SER A 295 19.88 -12.43 18.28
C SER A 295 18.63 -11.57 18.53
N GLY A 296 18.33 -10.58 17.68
CA GLY A 296 17.11 -9.76 17.81
C GLY A 296 17.29 -8.39 18.44
N LYS A 297 18.50 -7.90 18.65
CA LYS A 297 18.80 -6.57 19.22
C LYS A 297 18.02 -5.44 18.54
N THR A 298 18.11 -5.35 17.22
CA THR A 298 17.38 -4.37 16.41
C THR A 298 15.86 -4.57 16.53
N SER A 299 15.40 -5.82 16.59
CA SER A 299 13.98 -6.15 16.73
C SER A 299 13.42 -5.70 18.09
N LEU A 300 14.19 -5.88 19.16
CA LEU A 300 13.83 -5.38 20.47
C LEU A 300 13.73 -3.86 20.47
N LEU A 301 14.74 -3.14 19.97
CA LEU A 301 14.70 -1.68 19.89
C LEU A 301 13.49 -1.17 19.10
N ARG A 302 13.15 -1.81 17.98
CA ARG A 302 11.97 -1.45 17.18
C ARG A 302 10.66 -1.82 17.87
N ALA A 303 10.64 -2.91 18.63
CA ALA A 303 9.47 -3.29 19.42
C ALA A 303 9.16 -2.28 20.52
N LEU A 304 10.18 -1.69 21.17
CA LEU A 304 10.02 -0.64 22.18
C LEU A 304 9.28 0.60 21.68
N ILE A 305 9.32 0.87 20.38
CA ILE A 305 8.58 1.99 19.74
C ILE A 305 7.40 1.54 18.89
N GLY A 306 7.01 0.26 19.01
CA GLY A 306 5.85 -0.29 18.32
C GLY A 306 6.01 -0.40 16.79
N GLN A 307 7.25 -0.39 16.25
CA GLN A 307 7.52 -0.61 14.83
C GLN A 307 7.48 -2.08 14.41
N VAL A 308 7.62 -3.00 15.37
CA VAL A 308 7.48 -4.44 15.15
C VAL A 308 6.43 -4.96 16.13
N PRO A 309 5.49 -5.82 15.69
CA PRO A 309 4.45 -6.33 16.55
C PRO A 309 5.03 -7.24 17.64
N VAL A 310 4.53 -7.08 18.86
CA VAL A 310 4.79 -7.95 20.00
C VAL A 310 3.79 -9.09 19.96
N GLU A 311 4.27 -10.33 19.95
CA GLU A 311 3.45 -11.54 19.97
C GLU A 311 2.98 -11.89 21.38
N SER A 312 3.89 -11.79 22.35
CA SER A 312 3.62 -12.02 23.76
C SER A 312 4.61 -11.25 24.64
N GLY A 313 4.36 -11.21 25.95
CA GLY A 313 5.11 -10.42 26.91
C GLY A 313 4.52 -9.03 27.10
N ARG A 314 5.17 -8.20 27.91
CA ARG A 314 4.67 -6.86 28.27
C ARG A 314 5.80 -5.86 28.40
N LEU A 315 5.45 -4.59 28.16
CA LEU A 315 6.31 -3.46 28.39
C LEU A 315 5.70 -2.63 29.54
N TYR A 316 6.53 -2.26 30.50
CA TYR A 316 6.11 -1.42 31.64
C TYR A 316 6.98 -0.15 31.67
N ALA A 317 6.34 0.95 31.98
CA ALA A 317 6.95 2.24 32.28
C ALA A 317 6.49 2.65 33.68
N ASP A 318 7.42 2.80 34.62
CA ASP A 318 7.16 3.12 36.04
C ASP A 318 6.06 2.22 36.64
N ASP A 319 6.23 0.90 36.48
CA ASP A 319 5.33 -0.18 36.94
C ASP A 319 3.95 -0.23 36.25
N ALA A 320 3.65 0.69 35.33
CA ALA A 320 2.43 0.67 34.53
C ALA A 320 2.67 -0.05 33.20
N ALA A 321 1.81 -1.01 32.83
CA ALA A 321 1.85 -1.62 31.50
C ALA A 321 1.50 -0.57 30.45
N ILE A 322 2.33 -0.46 29.40
CA ILE A 322 2.16 0.52 28.34
C ILE A 322 2.17 -0.13 26.96
N ASP A 323 1.47 0.50 26.00
CA ASP A 323 1.64 0.20 24.59
C ASP A 323 3.01 0.75 24.13
N PRO A 324 3.86 -0.06 23.46
CA PRO A 324 5.13 0.40 22.92
C PRO A 324 5.02 1.70 22.09
N ARG A 325 3.92 1.90 21.39
CA ARG A 325 3.65 3.10 20.58
C ARG A 325 3.59 4.38 21.40
N ALA A 326 3.23 4.28 22.67
CA ALA A 326 3.19 5.43 23.57
C ALA A 326 4.58 5.99 23.88
N LEU A 327 5.64 5.18 23.75
CA LEU A 327 7.03 5.61 23.92
C LEU A 327 7.59 6.32 22.67
N ALA A 328 7.10 6.02 21.48
CA ALA A 328 7.66 6.54 20.23
C ALA A 328 7.83 8.08 20.21
N PRO A 329 6.87 8.90 20.71
CA PRO A 329 7.04 10.35 20.78
C PRO A 329 8.17 10.81 21.71
N LEU A 330 8.57 10.00 22.70
CA LEU A 330 9.64 10.28 23.64
C LEU A 330 11.01 9.78 23.18
N CYS A 331 11.07 9.02 22.07
CA CYS A 331 12.28 8.37 21.60
C CYS A 331 12.95 9.15 20.48
N GLY A 332 14.24 9.44 20.62
CA GLY A 332 15.15 9.75 19.53
C GLY A 332 15.69 8.45 18.96
N TRP A 333 15.51 8.21 17.65
CA TRP A 333 15.89 6.98 16.97
C TRP A 333 17.08 7.19 16.03
N ALA A 334 18.13 6.36 16.18
CA ALA A 334 19.18 6.21 15.18
C ALA A 334 19.36 4.74 14.84
N GLY A 335 18.88 4.34 13.68
CA GLY A 335 19.02 2.96 13.18
C GLY A 335 20.35 2.75 12.45
N GLN A 336 20.68 1.48 12.20
CA GLN A 336 21.90 1.07 11.51
C GLN A 336 22.06 1.72 10.12
N ARG A 337 20.98 1.93 9.40
CA ARG A 337 20.94 2.61 8.09
C ARG A 337 19.97 3.76 8.14
N PRO A 338 20.40 4.97 8.53
CA PRO A 338 19.50 6.12 8.62
C PRO A 338 18.99 6.50 7.23
N LEU A 339 17.68 6.70 7.13
CA LEU A 339 17.04 7.26 5.95
C LEU A 339 17.29 8.76 5.93
N LEU A 340 17.78 9.28 4.80
CA LEU A 340 17.82 10.70 4.51
C LEU A 340 16.71 11.06 3.55
N LEU A 341 16.01 12.15 3.84
CA LEU A 341 14.92 12.67 3.03
C LEU A 341 15.47 13.70 2.01
N PRO A 342 14.85 13.82 0.83
CA PRO A 342 15.17 14.90 -0.09
C PRO A 342 14.97 16.25 0.61
N GLY A 343 15.96 17.14 0.53
CA GLY A 343 15.91 18.44 1.19
C GLY A 343 17.25 18.85 1.80
N SER A 344 17.30 19.92 2.58
CA SER A 344 18.53 20.37 3.21
C SER A 344 19.00 19.45 4.34
N LEU A 345 20.28 19.48 4.66
CA LEU A 345 20.83 18.79 5.84
C LEU A 345 20.09 19.24 7.11
N ARG A 346 19.82 20.55 7.25
CA ARG A 346 19.01 21.14 8.33
C ARG A 346 17.64 20.45 8.44
N THR A 347 16.91 20.35 7.34
CA THR A 347 15.58 19.70 7.32
C THR A 347 15.67 18.24 7.75
N ASN A 348 16.74 17.55 7.34
CA ASN A 348 17.01 16.17 7.74
C ASN A 348 17.29 16.02 9.24
N LEU A 349 18.06 16.95 9.83
CA LEU A 349 18.39 16.92 11.25
C LEU A 349 17.19 17.26 12.13
N LEU A 350 16.29 18.15 11.68
CA LEU A 350 15.14 18.65 12.46
C LEU A 350 13.83 17.93 12.14
N VAL A 351 13.85 16.77 11.48
CA VAL A 351 12.64 15.97 11.18
C VAL A 351 11.75 15.70 12.40
N GLY A 352 12.34 15.64 13.60
CA GLY A 352 11.61 15.45 14.86
C GLY A 352 10.84 16.67 15.38
N GLY A 353 10.84 17.82 14.65
CA GLY A 353 10.15 19.04 15.05
C GLY A 353 10.85 19.82 16.15
N SER A 354 12.14 19.60 16.39
CA SER A 354 12.93 20.35 17.38
C SER A 354 13.21 21.77 16.89
N ASN A 355 12.98 22.75 17.75
CA ASN A 355 13.32 24.15 17.48
C ASN A 355 14.73 24.45 18.03
N VAL A 356 15.74 24.01 17.28
CA VAL A 356 17.15 24.13 17.64
C VAL A 356 17.83 25.14 16.73
N GLY A 357 18.54 26.10 17.32
CA GLY A 357 19.28 27.11 16.56
C GLY A 357 20.53 26.57 15.86
N ASP A 358 20.98 27.27 14.84
CA ASP A 358 22.09 26.87 13.97
C ASP A 358 23.38 26.56 14.73
N ALA A 359 23.69 27.37 15.76
CA ALA A 359 24.87 27.18 16.59
C ALA A 359 24.88 25.80 17.29
N ALA A 360 23.73 25.34 17.78
CA ALA A 360 23.62 24.02 18.41
C ALA A 360 23.70 22.88 17.37
N ILE A 361 23.13 23.08 16.19
CA ILE A 361 23.26 22.11 15.09
C ILE A 361 24.73 21.95 14.70
N ILE A 362 25.43 23.06 14.49
CA ILE A 362 26.85 23.05 14.11
C ILE A 362 27.73 22.42 15.20
N ALA A 363 27.47 22.76 16.47
CA ALA A 363 28.21 22.18 17.59
C ALA A 363 28.02 20.65 17.68
N GLU A 364 26.82 20.15 17.48
CA GLU A 364 26.53 18.72 17.49
C GLU A 364 27.22 17.98 16.32
N LEU A 365 27.18 18.59 15.12
CA LEU A 365 27.84 18.04 13.94
C LEU A 365 29.37 18.04 14.08
N ASP A 366 29.95 19.07 14.73
CA ASP A 366 31.39 19.12 15.03
C ASP A 366 31.78 18.06 16.06
N ALA A 367 31.02 17.91 17.14
CA ALA A 367 31.24 16.87 18.15
C ALA A 367 31.27 15.47 17.53
N LEU A 368 30.44 15.22 16.53
CA LEU A 368 30.37 13.97 15.76
C LEU A 368 31.41 13.88 14.62
N GLY A 369 32.30 14.90 14.47
CA GLY A 369 33.35 14.93 13.46
C GLY A 369 32.82 15.11 12.05
N LEU A 370 31.76 15.85 11.85
CA LEU A 370 31.14 16.17 10.54
C LEU A 370 31.49 17.58 10.03
N ALA A 371 32.25 18.38 10.80
CA ALA A 371 32.58 19.75 10.42
C ALA A 371 33.29 19.85 9.06
N SER A 372 34.23 18.96 8.79
CA SER A 372 34.97 18.92 7.51
C SER A 372 34.07 18.58 6.32
N LEU A 373 33.10 17.66 6.51
CA LEU A 373 32.09 17.33 5.52
C LEU A 373 31.26 18.55 5.13
N ILE A 374 30.81 19.29 6.15
CA ILE A 374 29.97 20.47 5.95
C ILE A 374 30.74 21.59 5.27
N ALA A 375 32.00 21.83 5.69
CA ALA A 375 32.89 22.83 5.10
C ALA A 375 33.22 22.52 3.63
N ALA A 376 33.33 21.25 3.26
CA ALA A 376 33.61 20.82 1.88
C ALA A 376 32.38 20.94 0.96
N ARG A 377 31.18 21.11 1.52
CA ARG A 377 29.93 21.23 0.78
C ARG A 377 29.47 22.68 0.78
N GLY A 378 29.29 23.27 -0.39
CA GLY A 378 28.74 24.63 -0.51
C GLY A 378 27.35 24.71 0.14
N GLY A 379 27.12 25.77 0.97
CA GLY A 379 25.84 25.97 1.64
C GLY A 379 25.77 25.52 3.12
N GLY A 380 26.83 24.92 3.67
CA GLY A 380 26.87 24.57 5.10
C GLY A 380 25.77 23.59 5.49
N ILE A 381 25.01 23.92 6.55
CA ILE A 381 23.89 23.08 7.01
C ILE A 381 22.65 23.13 6.08
N ASP A 382 22.61 24.08 5.15
CA ASP A 382 21.55 24.18 4.13
C ASP A 382 21.91 23.46 2.83
N TRP A 383 23.03 22.76 2.78
CA TRP A 383 23.38 21.88 1.68
C TRP A 383 22.26 20.86 1.41
N VAL A 384 21.89 20.73 0.13
CA VAL A 384 20.82 19.84 -0.30
C VAL A 384 21.31 18.39 -0.39
N VAL A 385 20.65 17.52 0.34
CA VAL A 385 20.82 16.07 0.31
C VAL A 385 19.80 15.50 -0.68
N ASP A 386 20.25 14.67 -1.63
CA ASP A 386 19.36 13.97 -2.53
C ASP A 386 18.69 12.74 -1.86
N ASP A 387 17.70 12.15 -2.56
CA ASP A 387 16.91 11.00 -2.08
C ASP A 387 17.74 9.75 -1.79
N ARG A 388 18.99 9.70 -2.28
CA ARG A 388 19.90 8.57 -2.08
C ARG A 388 21.04 8.88 -1.12
N GLY A 389 21.16 10.14 -0.68
CA GLY A 389 22.30 10.62 0.09
C GLY A 389 23.60 10.43 -0.70
N SER A 390 23.56 10.61 -2.05
CA SER A 390 24.73 10.39 -2.89
C SER A 390 25.87 11.28 -2.47
N GLY A 391 27.06 10.72 -2.47
CA GLY A 391 28.28 11.40 -2.03
C GLY A 391 28.50 11.43 -0.51
N LEU A 392 27.69 10.71 0.28
CA LEU A 392 27.95 10.44 1.70
C LEU A 392 28.45 9.01 1.88
N SER A 393 29.52 8.85 2.67
CA SER A 393 29.98 7.54 3.14
C SER A 393 28.95 6.91 4.11
N GLY A 394 29.04 5.60 4.33
CA GLY A 394 28.18 4.91 5.31
C GLY A 394 28.32 5.48 6.73
N GLY A 395 29.56 5.78 7.14
CA GLY A 395 29.85 6.38 8.44
C GLY A 395 29.34 7.82 8.58
N GLU A 396 29.42 8.64 7.54
CA GLU A 396 28.82 10.00 7.55
C GLU A 396 27.31 9.95 7.67
N ARG A 397 26.61 9.10 6.91
CA ARG A 397 25.16 8.93 7.03
C ARG A 397 24.77 8.51 8.44
N ARG A 398 25.49 7.55 9.02
CA ARG A 398 25.21 7.07 10.38
C ARG A 398 25.34 8.18 11.41
N ARG A 399 26.44 8.98 11.33
CA ARG A 399 26.64 10.12 12.22
C ARG A 399 25.60 11.23 12.03
N ILE A 400 25.12 11.47 10.81
CA ILE A 400 23.99 12.37 10.56
C ILE A 400 22.69 11.82 11.21
N GLY A 401 22.43 10.52 11.10
CA GLY A 401 21.30 9.88 11.78
C GLY A 401 21.39 9.98 13.31
N LEU A 402 22.59 9.85 13.86
CA LEU A 402 22.85 10.03 15.28
C LEU A 402 22.66 11.49 15.72
N ALA A 403 23.19 12.46 14.96
CA ALA A 403 22.96 13.89 15.19
C ALA A 403 21.46 14.23 15.23
N ARG A 404 20.66 13.67 14.32
CA ARG A 404 19.20 13.80 14.30
C ARG A 404 18.58 13.33 15.62
N ALA A 405 18.99 12.16 16.12
CA ALA A 405 18.48 11.61 17.37
C ALA A 405 18.85 12.49 18.57
N LEU A 406 20.08 12.97 18.61
CA LEU A 406 20.59 13.83 19.68
C LEU A 406 19.92 15.21 19.69
N LEU A 407 19.80 15.85 18.52
CA LEU A 407 19.14 17.15 18.35
C LEU A 407 17.62 17.11 18.59
N SER A 408 17.00 15.93 18.58
CA SER A 408 15.56 15.79 18.86
C SER A 408 15.19 16.21 20.30
N ALA A 409 16.16 16.39 21.18
CA ALA A 409 16.01 16.70 22.62
C ALA A 409 15.08 15.73 23.37
N ARG A 410 14.85 14.55 22.81
CA ARG A 410 13.98 13.53 23.40
C ARG A 410 14.69 12.83 24.56
N PRO A 411 13.96 12.49 25.64
CA PRO A 411 14.56 11.96 26.86
C PRO A 411 15.07 10.53 26.75
N LEU A 412 14.53 9.75 25.81
CA LEU A 412 14.94 8.37 25.53
C LEU A 412 15.62 8.29 24.15
N LEU A 413 16.83 7.76 24.10
CA LEU A 413 17.56 7.52 22.84
C LEU A 413 17.67 6.03 22.59
N LEU A 414 17.23 5.59 21.43
CA LEU A 414 17.31 4.21 20.97
C LEU A 414 18.25 4.15 19.77
N LEU A 415 19.37 3.46 19.93
CA LEU A 415 20.48 3.47 18.97
C LEU A 415 20.81 2.06 18.52
N ASP A 416 20.90 1.85 17.22
CA ASP A 416 21.20 0.54 16.63
C ASP A 416 22.59 0.59 15.96
N GLU A 417 23.57 -0.06 16.58
CA GLU A 417 24.98 -0.12 16.18
C GLU A 417 25.61 1.25 15.89
N PRO A 418 25.62 2.18 16.87
CA PRO A 418 25.99 3.58 16.62
C PRO A 418 27.45 3.78 16.18
N THR A 419 28.36 2.86 16.51
CA THR A 419 29.81 2.92 16.18
C THR A 419 30.22 2.01 15.02
N ALA A 420 29.33 1.18 14.50
CA ALA A 420 29.68 0.22 13.44
C ALA A 420 30.11 0.92 12.14
N ASP A 421 31.06 0.33 11.43
CA ASP A 421 31.65 0.84 10.17
C ASP A 421 32.28 2.24 10.29
N LEU A 422 32.67 2.68 11.51
CA LEU A 422 33.40 3.90 11.75
C LEU A 422 34.92 3.61 11.93
N ASP A 423 35.76 4.54 11.50
CA ASP A 423 37.16 4.54 11.90
C ASP A 423 37.33 4.80 13.42
N ALA A 424 38.45 4.41 13.99
CA ALA A 424 38.70 4.49 15.43
C ALA A 424 38.49 5.92 16.00
N ALA A 425 38.89 6.95 15.26
CA ALA A 425 38.77 8.33 15.72
C ALA A 425 37.32 8.79 15.72
N SER A 426 36.55 8.43 14.69
CA SER A 426 35.10 8.69 14.59
C SER A 426 34.32 7.91 15.65
N ALA A 427 34.67 6.64 15.89
CA ALA A 427 34.06 5.82 16.92
C ALA A 427 34.28 6.42 18.31
N ALA A 428 35.50 6.82 18.63
CA ALA A 428 35.83 7.48 19.91
C ALA A 428 35.01 8.76 20.14
N ARG A 429 34.80 9.59 19.12
CA ARG A 429 33.95 10.79 19.18
C ARG A 429 32.48 10.41 19.49
N VAL A 430 31.95 9.42 18.80
CA VAL A 430 30.56 8.93 19.02
C VAL A 430 30.44 8.42 20.46
N VAL A 431 31.38 7.63 20.97
CA VAL A 431 31.39 7.14 22.36
C VAL A 431 31.37 8.30 23.35
N ALA A 432 32.18 9.32 23.15
CA ALA A 432 32.24 10.49 24.03
C ALA A 432 30.88 11.26 24.02
N VAL A 433 30.30 11.48 22.86
CA VAL A 433 28.99 12.16 22.72
C VAL A 433 27.87 11.34 23.37
N LEU A 434 27.86 10.02 23.19
CA LEU A 434 26.84 9.17 23.84
C LEU A 434 27.00 9.15 25.37
N ARG A 435 28.21 9.13 25.88
CA ARG A 435 28.44 9.21 27.33
C ARG A 435 27.98 10.55 27.90
N ALA A 436 28.22 11.65 27.21
CA ALA A 436 27.71 12.96 27.59
C ALA A 436 26.17 13.01 27.57
N ALA A 437 25.53 12.48 26.54
CA ALA A 437 24.08 12.38 26.44
C ALA A 437 23.48 11.53 27.57
N ALA A 438 24.13 10.44 27.96
CA ALA A 438 23.70 9.52 29.01
C ALA A 438 23.70 10.16 30.42
N MET A 439 24.38 11.29 30.62
CA MET A 439 24.32 12.01 31.89
C MET A 439 22.95 12.60 32.20
N THR A 440 22.12 12.85 31.19
CA THR A 440 20.82 13.52 31.31
C THR A 440 19.67 12.78 30.65
N ARG A 441 19.96 11.76 29.84
CA ARG A 441 18.98 10.99 29.07
C ARG A 441 19.20 9.49 29.26
N THR A 442 18.14 8.73 29.08
CA THR A 442 18.24 7.26 29.00
C THR A 442 18.67 6.87 27.59
N VAL A 443 19.88 6.35 27.43
CA VAL A 443 20.44 5.89 26.16
C VAL A 443 20.42 4.37 26.14
N ILE A 444 19.63 3.77 25.28
CA ILE A 444 19.62 2.31 25.05
C ILE A 444 20.23 2.03 23.68
N ALA A 445 21.38 1.39 23.65
CA ALA A 445 22.09 1.11 22.41
C ALA A 445 22.31 -0.40 22.22
N ALA A 446 21.95 -0.90 21.05
CA ALA A 446 22.36 -2.23 20.60
C ALA A 446 23.78 -2.11 20.01
N THR A 447 24.73 -2.89 20.53
CA THR A 447 26.12 -2.84 20.05
C THR A 447 26.92 -4.07 20.42
N HIS A 448 28.01 -4.27 19.71
CA HIS A 448 29.07 -5.22 20.04
C HIS A 448 30.42 -4.51 20.26
N ASP A 449 30.44 -3.17 20.34
CA ASP A 449 31.65 -2.37 20.50
C ASP A 449 32.19 -2.45 21.94
N PRO A 450 33.44 -2.98 22.15
CA PRO A 450 34.03 -3.09 23.48
C PRO A 450 34.19 -1.75 24.20
N ALA A 451 34.40 -0.65 23.46
CA ALA A 451 34.60 0.67 24.05
C ALA A 451 33.29 1.20 24.67
N LEU A 452 32.12 0.94 24.02
CA LEU A 452 30.83 1.26 24.62
C LEU A 452 30.52 0.32 25.79
N ILE A 453 30.82 -0.97 25.67
CA ILE A 453 30.56 -1.97 26.74
C ILE A 453 31.32 -1.60 28.01
N ALA A 454 32.57 -1.15 27.89
CA ALA A 454 33.37 -0.73 29.04
C ALA A 454 32.83 0.51 29.79
N LEU A 455 31.98 1.31 29.14
CA LEU A 455 31.40 2.55 29.70
C LEU A 455 29.91 2.43 30.06
N ALA A 456 29.36 1.24 29.90
CA ALA A 456 27.94 1.02 30.14
C ALA A 456 27.58 1.05 31.63
N ASP A 457 26.46 1.71 31.94
CA ASP A 457 25.87 1.69 33.28
C ASP A 457 25.08 0.39 33.52
N SER A 458 24.53 -0.22 32.45
CA SER A 458 23.98 -1.59 32.48
C SER A 458 24.11 -2.28 31.13
N VAL A 459 24.21 -3.58 31.16
CA VAL A 459 24.30 -4.44 29.97
C VAL A 459 23.25 -5.55 30.07
N VAL A 460 22.48 -5.71 29.00
CA VAL A 460 21.51 -6.78 28.82
C VAL A 460 22.01 -7.68 27.68
N GLU A 461 22.20 -8.94 27.97
CA GLU A 461 22.64 -9.93 26.98
C GLU A 461 21.45 -10.66 26.40
N ILE A 462 21.37 -10.74 25.05
CA ILE A 462 20.33 -11.48 24.31
C ILE A 462 21.04 -12.55 23.49
N GLY A 463 20.64 -13.81 23.73
CA GLY A 463 21.21 -14.98 23.10
C GLY A 463 20.18 -15.85 22.41
#